data_06f028f08c4d9950c97c84214e7aed86
#
_entry.id   06f028f08c4d9950c97c84214e7aed86
#
_cell.length_a   1.000
_cell.length_b   1.000
_cell.length_c   1.000
_cell.angle_alpha   90.00
_cell.angle_beta   90.00
_cell.angle_gamma   90.00
#
_symmetry.space_group_name_H-M   'P 1'
#
loop_
_entity.id
_entity.type
_entity.pdbx_description
1 polymer ?
#
loop_
_entity_poly.entity_id
_entity_poly.type
_entity_poly.pdbx_seq_one_letter_code
_entity_poly.pdbx_strand_id
1 'polypeptide(L)'
;MYTDSTGLESDLYAGFKKEVVKGVTVDVGTYNYFYSQAANKFSSNANTHEVYLGVAAGPMSVKYSRSLGDYFGATNSKGSQYLQADLAYPITKKLTADAHYGRTIVANHANSGYDDVKVGATYDLVGYKVGAHYFTNRGLSTAAMTANTISSQQLYKDAVVVSVSKLF
;
A
#
# COMPACT_ATOMS: atom_id res chain seq x y z
N MET A 1 8.05 10.64 -0.35
CA MET A 1 7.97 10.32 1.09
C MET A 1 8.59 11.46 1.87
N TYR A 2 7.86 12.03 2.81
CA TYR A 2 8.26 13.23 3.53
C TYR A 2 9.24 12.89 4.64
N THR A 3 10.34 13.62 4.68
CA THR A 3 11.38 13.44 5.70
C THR A 3 11.23 14.40 6.88
N ASP A 4 10.18 15.23 6.88
CA ASP A 4 9.93 16.13 8.00
C ASP A 4 9.03 15.42 9.03
N SER A 5 9.60 15.15 10.18
CA SER A 5 8.95 14.46 11.31
C SER A 5 7.82 15.25 12.00
N THR A 6 7.47 16.43 11.48
CA THR A 6 6.46 17.32 12.06
C THR A 6 5.15 17.36 11.27
N GLY A 7 5.06 16.61 10.18
CA GLY A 7 3.89 16.57 9.31
C GLY A 7 2.82 15.60 9.80
N LEU A 8 1.55 15.97 9.64
CA LEU A 8 0.39 15.10 9.83
C LEU A 8 -0.15 14.68 8.47
N GLU A 9 -0.36 13.37 8.30
CA GLU A 9 -1.14 12.78 7.22
C GLU A 9 -2.51 12.39 7.76
N SER A 10 -3.56 12.74 7.03
CA SER A 10 -4.95 12.37 7.34
C SER A 10 -5.56 11.70 6.14
N ASP A 11 -6.04 10.46 6.33
CA ASP A 11 -6.59 9.66 5.26
C ASP A 11 -8.10 9.55 5.40
N LEU A 12 -8.79 9.89 4.31
CA LEU A 12 -10.24 9.72 4.20
C LEU A 12 -10.54 8.77 3.04
N TYR A 13 -11.27 7.72 3.32
CA TYR A 13 -11.73 6.80 2.29
C TYR A 13 -13.23 6.58 2.35
N ALA A 14 -13.83 6.34 1.18
CA ALA A 14 -15.23 5.98 1.05
C ALA A 14 -15.39 5.01 -0.12
N GLY A 15 -16.33 4.05 0.00
CA GLY A 15 -16.53 3.08 -1.05
C GLY A 15 -17.81 2.28 -0.88
N PHE A 16 -18.08 1.47 -1.90
CA PHE A 16 -19.20 0.54 -1.93
C PHE A 16 -18.70 -0.86 -2.29
N LYS A 17 -19.02 -1.82 -1.44
CA LYS A 17 -18.61 -3.21 -1.58
C LYS A 17 -19.85 -4.11 -1.66
N LYS A 18 -19.89 -4.98 -2.69
CA LYS A 18 -21.03 -5.87 -2.92
C LYS A 18 -20.59 -7.23 -3.46
N GLU A 19 -21.17 -8.29 -2.95
CA GLU A 19 -21.13 -9.61 -3.59
C GLU A 19 -22.05 -9.58 -4.82
N VAL A 20 -21.47 -9.71 -6.00
CA VAL A 20 -22.17 -9.60 -7.30
C VAL A 20 -22.64 -10.96 -7.82
N VAL A 21 -21.86 -11.99 -7.53
CA VAL A 21 -22.25 -13.42 -7.68
C VAL A 21 -21.67 -14.17 -6.49
N LYS A 22 -22.22 -15.35 -6.19
CA LYS A 22 -21.76 -16.15 -5.03
C LYS A 22 -20.25 -16.33 -5.02
N GLY A 23 -19.61 -15.86 -3.95
CA GLY A 23 -18.18 -15.94 -3.74
C GLY A 23 -17.33 -14.90 -4.48
N VAL A 24 -17.96 -13.97 -5.23
CA VAL A 24 -17.24 -12.87 -5.91
C VAL A 24 -17.75 -11.52 -5.41
N THR A 25 -16.86 -10.75 -4.84
CA THR A 25 -17.14 -9.41 -4.31
C THR A 25 -16.46 -8.36 -5.15
N VAL A 26 -17.18 -7.31 -5.50
CA VAL A 26 -16.64 -6.08 -6.14
C VAL A 26 -16.63 -4.96 -5.11
N ASP A 27 -15.58 -4.15 -5.13
CA ASP A 27 -15.34 -3.03 -4.24
C ASP A 27 -14.88 -1.83 -5.07
N VAL A 28 -15.59 -0.71 -4.97
CA VAL A 28 -15.27 0.54 -5.68
C VAL A 28 -15.25 1.69 -4.69
N GLY A 29 -14.32 2.60 -4.84
CA GLY A 29 -14.26 3.73 -3.92
C GLY A 29 -13.16 4.72 -4.23
N THR A 30 -12.87 5.55 -3.24
CA THR A 30 -11.86 6.60 -3.30
C THR A 30 -11.02 6.61 -2.03
N TYR A 31 -9.73 6.92 -2.19
CA TYR A 31 -8.81 7.28 -1.12
C TYR A 31 -8.40 8.74 -1.30
N ASN A 32 -8.32 9.48 -0.19
CA ASN A 32 -7.93 10.87 -0.17
C ASN A 32 -6.90 11.04 0.94
N TYR A 33 -5.67 11.38 0.55
CA TYR A 33 -4.55 11.62 1.43
C TYR A 33 -4.35 13.12 1.58
N PHE A 34 -4.37 13.61 2.80
CA PHE A 34 -4.22 15.04 3.12
C PHE A 34 -2.99 15.23 3.99
N TYR A 35 -2.09 16.07 3.56
CA TYR A 35 -0.88 16.42 4.28
C TYR A 35 -0.95 17.81 4.87
N SER A 36 -0.55 17.98 6.14
CA SER A 36 -0.48 19.30 6.77
C SER A 36 0.52 20.20 6.05
N GLN A 37 0.35 21.54 6.22
CA GLN A 37 1.26 22.53 5.59
C GLN A 37 2.73 22.32 6.01
N ALA A 38 2.98 21.84 7.22
CA ALA A 38 4.33 21.51 7.67
C ALA A 38 4.95 20.37 6.86
N ALA A 39 4.15 19.38 6.44
CA ALA A 39 4.59 18.30 5.55
C ALA A 39 4.75 18.73 4.08
N ASN A 40 4.12 19.84 3.70
CA ASN A 40 4.15 20.39 2.33
C ASN A 40 5.27 21.44 2.11
N LYS A 41 6.22 21.59 3.02
CA LYS A 41 7.30 22.58 2.91
C LYS A 41 8.24 22.43 1.71
N PHE A 42 8.19 21.34 1.01
CA PHE A 42 9.02 21.04 -0.15
C PHE A 42 8.34 21.36 -1.49
N SER A 43 7.77 22.53 -1.63
CA SER A 43 7.32 23.16 -2.89
C SER A 43 6.20 22.48 -3.69
N SER A 44 5.74 21.30 -3.35
CA SER A 44 4.62 20.64 -4.03
C SER A 44 3.57 20.14 -3.03
N ASN A 45 2.29 20.32 -3.36
CA ASN A 45 1.20 19.79 -2.58
C ASN A 45 1.17 18.27 -2.70
N ALA A 46 1.42 17.55 -1.60
CA ALA A 46 1.40 16.09 -1.56
C ALA A 46 0.01 15.47 -1.45
N ASN A 47 -1.02 16.28 -1.29
CA ASN A 47 -2.39 15.76 -1.27
C ASN A 47 -2.65 14.92 -2.51
N THR A 48 -3.19 13.73 -2.30
CA THR A 48 -3.42 12.76 -3.37
C THR A 48 -4.85 12.25 -3.29
N HIS A 49 -5.51 12.18 -4.44
CA HIS A 49 -6.86 11.65 -4.56
C HIS A 49 -6.83 10.49 -5.55
N GLU A 50 -7.35 9.34 -5.13
CA GLU A 50 -7.39 8.14 -5.94
C GLU A 50 -8.81 7.58 -6.02
N VAL A 51 -9.12 6.95 -7.13
CA VAL A 51 -10.27 6.04 -7.27
C VAL A 51 -9.77 4.62 -7.45
N TYR A 52 -10.52 3.65 -6.95
CA TYR A 52 -10.14 2.25 -7.07
C TYR A 52 -11.32 1.35 -7.47
N LEU A 53 -10.94 0.24 -8.07
CA LEU A 53 -11.79 -0.91 -8.33
C LEU A 53 -11.08 -2.17 -7.82
N GLY A 54 -11.76 -2.94 -6.98
CA GLY A 54 -11.28 -4.21 -6.45
C GLY A 54 -12.24 -5.35 -6.76
N VAL A 55 -11.68 -6.54 -6.92
CA VAL A 55 -12.43 -7.80 -7.03
C VAL A 55 -11.79 -8.81 -6.10
N ALA A 56 -12.62 -9.51 -5.33
CA ALA A 56 -12.18 -10.61 -4.46
C ALA A 56 -12.98 -11.87 -4.78
N ALA A 57 -12.28 -13.01 -4.86
CA ALA A 57 -12.87 -14.32 -5.07
C ALA A 57 -12.08 -15.38 -4.29
N GLY A 58 -12.78 -16.07 -3.36
CA GLY A 58 -12.14 -17.05 -2.49
C GLY A 58 -10.98 -16.42 -1.69
N PRO A 59 -9.77 -17.01 -1.72
CA PRO A 59 -8.62 -16.51 -0.98
C PRO A 59 -7.88 -15.36 -1.68
N MET A 60 -8.29 -14.94 -2.87
CA MET A 60 -7.58 -13.98 -3.71
C MET A 60 -8.34 -12.67 -3.85
N SER A 61 -7.61 -11.57 -3.95
CA SER A 61 -8.15 -10.28 -4.39
C SER A 61 -7.17 -9.55 -5.31
N VAL A 62 -7.73 -8.74 -6.20
CA VAL A 62 -6.98 -7.82 -7.05
C VAL A 62 -7.63 -6.45 -6.92
N LYS A 63 -6.82 -5.39 -6.79
CA LYS A 63 -7.30 -4.02 -6.77
C LYS A 63 -6.43 -3.13 -7.66
N TYR A 64 -7.08 -2.28 -8.42
CA TYR A 64 -6.47 -1.26 -9.25
C TYR A 64 -6.88 0.12 -8.74
N SER A 65 -5.90 0.97 -8.47
CA SER A 65 -6.09 2.36 -8.07
C SER A 65 -5.48 3.30 -9.12
N ARG A 66 -6.08 4.49 -9.26
CA ARG A 66 -5.61 5.53 -10.16
C ARG A 66 -5.75 6.91 -9.54
N SER A 67 -4.68 7.70 -9.58
CA SER A 67 -4.69 9.08 -9.09
C SER A 67 -5.48 10.01 -10.04
N LEU A 68 -6.28 10.90 -9.43
CA LEU A 68 -7.07 11.92 -10.15
C LEU A 68 -6.31 13.25 -10.28
N GLY A 69 -5.28 13.44 -9.48
CA GLY A 69 -4.34 14.56 -9.49
C GLY A 69 -2.91 14.10 -9.45
N ASP A 70 -1.99 14.99 -9.15
CA ASP A 70 -0.58 14.64 -8.94
C ASP A 70 -0.43 13.68 -7.78
N TYR A 71 0.49 12.73 -7.93
CA TYR A 71 0.67 11.59 -7.04
C TYR A 71 1.76 11.91 -6.01
N PHE A 72 1.36 12.09 -4.74
CA PHE A 72 2.24 12.37 -3.59
C PHE A 72 3.28 13.47 -3.87
N GLY A 73 2.86 14.57 -4.49
CA GLY A 73 3.70 15.72 -4.78
C GLY A 73 4.61 15.59 -6.00
N ALA A 74 4.57 14.48 -6.72
CA ALA A 74 5.26 14.34 -8.00
C ALA A 74 4.54 15.18 -9.07
N THR A 75 5.11 16.29 -9.47
CA THR A 75 4.52 17.22 -10.45
C THR A 75 4.28 16.54 -11.78
N ASN A 76 3.13 16.81 -12.42
CA ASN A 76 2.74 16.22 -13.71
C ASN A 76 2.60 14.68 -13.67
N SER A 77 2.20 14.11 -12.54
CA SER A 77 2.03 12.67 -12.35
C SER A 77 0.57 12.22 -12.26
N LYS A 78 -0.37 13.06 -12.66
CA LYS A 78 -1.79 12.71 -12.75
C LYS A 78 -1.98 11.44 -13.58
N GLY A 79 -2.78 10.50 -13.05
CA GLY A 79 -3.02 9.22 -13.69
C GLY A 79 -2.02 8.14 -13.28
N SER A 80 -1.20 8.37 -12.26
CA SER A 80 -0.40 7.33 -11.61
C SER A 80 -1.28 6.18 -11.15
N GLN A 81 -0.73 4.98 -11.14
CA GLN A 81 -1.48 3.74 -10.97
C GLN A 81 -0.83 2.85 -9.94
N TYR A 82 -1.67 2.12 -9.21
CA TYR A 82 -1.24 1.03 -8.35
C TYR A 82 -2.11 -0.19 -8.61
N LEU A 83 -1.49 -1.28 -9.02
CA LEU A 83 -2.13 -2.59 -9.17
C LEU A 83 -1.61 -3.49 -8.05
N GLN A 84 -2.52 -4.07 -7.28
CA GLN A 84 -2.16 -5.04 -6.24
C GLN A 84 -2.93 -6.34 -6.40
N ALA A 85 -2.28 -7.44 -6.00
CA ALA A 85 -2.86 -8.76 -5.87
C ALA A 85 -2.51 -9.32 -4.50
N ASP A 86 -3.53 -9.84 -3.82
CA ASP A 86 -3.41 -10.42 -2.47
C ASP A 86 -3.91 -11.85 -2.47
N LEU A 87 -3.23 -12.69 -1.68
CA LEU A 87 -3.63 -14.06 -1.38
C LEU A 87 -3.66 -14.22 0.14
N ALA A 88 -4.74 -14.78 0.68
CA ALA A 88 -4.84 -15.20 2.07
C ALA A 88 -5.42 -16.63 2.13
N TYR A 89 -4.53 -17.63 2.09
CA TYR A 89 -4.91 -19.03 1.98
C TYR A 89 -4.89 -19.74 3.35
N PRO A 90 -6.04 -20.22 3.85
CA PRO A 90 -6.09 -20.95 5.10
C PRO A 90 -5.49 -22.35 4.93
N ILE A 91 -4.30 -22.58 5.50
CA ILE A 91 -3.63 -23.89 5.52
C ILE A 91 -4.32 -24.80 6.55
N THR A 92 -4.68 -24.23 7.69
CA THR A 92 -5.44 -24.90 8.75
C THR A 92 -6.49 -23.94 9.33
N LYS A 93 -7.30 -24.39 10.30
CA LYS A 93 -8.23 -23.50 11.04
C LYS A 93 -7.54 -22.37 11.80
N LYS A 94 -6.22 -22.49 12.06
CA LYS A 94 -5.45 -21.53 12.85
C LYS A 94 -4.31 -20.88 12.07
N LEU A 95 -3.90 -21.44 10.93
CA LEU A 95 -2.75 -20.97 10.16
C LEU A 95 -3.21 -20.51 8.78
N THR A 96 -2.95 -19.25 8.45
CA THR A 96 -3.16 -18.66 7.13
C THR A 96 -1.82 -18.27 6.54
N ALA A 97 -1.51 -18.75 5.32
CA ALA A 97 -0.43 -18.21 4.52
C ALA A 97 -0.94 -17.01 3.75
N ASP A 98 -0.16 -15.96 3.66
CA ASP A 98 -0.52 -14.76 2.90
C ASP A 98 0.62 -14.28 2.02
N ALA A 99 0.26 -13.72 0.88
CA ALA A 99 1.16 -13.10 -0.06
C ALA A 99 0.52 -11.84 -0.64
N HIS A 100 1.35 -10.88 -0.96
CA HIS A 100 0.98 -9.64 -1.61
C HIS A 100 1.99 -9.31 -2.70
N TYR A 101 1.51 -8.83 -3.83
CA TYR A 101 2.30 -8.19 -4.87
C TYR A 101 1.63 -6.88 -5.26
N GLY A 102 2.40 -5.79 -5.28
CA GLY A 102 1.99 -4.48 -5.71
C GLY A 102 2.89 -3.93 -6.81
N ARG A 103 2.33 -3.21 -7.76
CA ARG A 103 3.05 -2.48 -8.81
C ARG A 103 2.60 -1.04 -8.85
N THR A 104 3.51 -0.12 -8.52
CA THR A 104 3.32 1.32 -8.67
C THR A 104 3.89 1.80 -10.00
N ILE A 105 3.11 2.56 -10.74
CA ILE A 105 3.53 3.28 -11.96
C ILE A 105 3.26 4.75 -11.72
N VAL A 106 4.32 5.56 -11.68
CA VAL A 106 4.18 7.02 -11.56
C VAL A 106 4.16 7.62 -12.95
N ALA A 107 3.03 8.21 -13.34
CA ALA A 107 2.83 8.78 -14.67
C ALA A 107 3.88 9.85 -14.98
N ASN A 108 4.43 9.84 -16.18
CA ASN A 108 5.49 10.73 -16.65
C ASN A 108 6.83 10.67 -15.86
N HIS A 109 6.99 9.70 -14.97
CA HIS A 109 8.19 9.50 -14.17
C HIS A 109 8.70 8.05 -14.30
N ALA A 110 9.29 7.70 -15.43
CA ALA A 110 9.66 6.33 -15.79
C ALA A 110 10.53 5.58 -14.76
N ASN A 111 11.31 6.31 -13.97
CA ASN A 111 12.24 5.74 -12.98
C ASN A 111 11.72 5.80 -11.53
N SER A 112 10.45 6.15 -11.32
CA SER A 112 9.85 6.30 -10.00
C SER A 112 8.86 5.18 -9.67
N GLY A 113 8.59 4.28 -10.61
CA GLY A 113 7.78 3.08 -10.37
C GLY A 113 8.54 2.02 -9.60
N TYR A 114 7.81 1.19 -8.84
CA TYR A 114 8.40 0.09 -8.08
C TYR A 114 7.39 -1.05 -7.90
N ASP A 115 7.92 -2.22 -7.59
CA ASP A 115 7.14 -3.36 -7.11
C ASP A 115 7.33 -3.51 -5.60
N ASP A 116 6.28 -3.89 -4.91
CA ASP A 116 6.35 -4.30 -3.51
C ASP A 116 5.78 -5.72 -3.35
N VAL A 117 6.44 -6.50 -2.49
CA VAL A 117 6.12 -7.91 -2.25
C VAL A 117 6.11 -8.16 -0.76
N LYS A 118 5.09 -8.87 -0.30
CA LYS A 118 5.03 -9.42 1.04
C LYS A 118 4.70 -10.90 0.96
N VAL A 119 5.38 -11.73 1.74
CA VAL A 119 5.02 -13.13 1.93
C VAL A 119 5.15 -13.49 3.40
N GLY A 120 4.26 -14.33 3.90
CA GLY A 120 4.31 -14.73 5.29
C GLY A 120 3.17 -15.63 5.72
N ALA A 121 2.99 -15.67 7.03
CA ALA A 121 1.90 -16.44 7.63
C ALA A 121 1.43 -15.78 8.93
N THR A 122 0.16 -16.01 9.24
CA THR A 122 -0.50 -15.58 10.47
C THR A 122 -1.09 -16.79 11.18
N TYR A 123 -0.78 -16.93 12.47
CA TYR A 123 -1.29 -17.98 13.34
C TYR A 123 -2.24 -17.42 14.39
N ASP A 124 -3.41 -18.06 14.55
CA ASP A 124 -4.36 -17.73 15.62
C ASP A 124 -3.98 -18.49 16.90
N LEU A 125 -3.52 -17.74 17.90
CA LEU A 125 -3.13 -18.23 19.21
C LEU A 125 -4.15 -17.73 20.26
N VAL A 126 -5.20 -18.50 20.49
CA VAL A 126 -6.20 -18.22 21.53
C VAL A 126 -6.78 -16.78 21.42
N GLY A 127 -7.18 -16.38 20.20
CA GLY A 127 -7.74 -15.06 19.92
C GLY A 127 -6.73 -13.94 19.71
N TYR A 128 -5.42 -14.24 19.77
CA TYR A 128 -4.36 -13.37 19.29
C TYR A 128 -3.91 -13.84 17.90
N LYS A 129 -3.75 -12.92 16.96
CA LYS A 129 -3.12 -13.22 15.68
C LYS A 129 -1.64 -12.86 15.76
N VAL A 130 -0.79 -13.87 15.59
CA VAL A 130 0.67 -13.72 15.53
C VAL A 130 1.10 -13.91 14.09
N GLY A 131 1.69 -12.89 13.50
CA GLY A 131 2.16 -12.90 12.11
C GLY A 131 3.68 -12.79 12.00
N ALA A 132 4.24 -13.42 10.98
CA ALA A 132 5.61 -13.23 10.55
C ALA A 132 5.64 -13.06 9.03
N HIS A 133 6.15 -11.91 8.54
CA HIS A 133 6.10 -11.52 7.15
C HIS A 133 7.44 -10.97 6.69
N TYR A 134 7.88 -11.40 5.51
CA TYR A 134 8.99 -10.82 4.80
C TYR A 134 8.47 -9.82 3.77
N PHE A 135 9.09 -8.64 3.75
CA PHE A 135 8.80 -7.54 2.83
C PHE A 135 10.03 -7.24 1.99
N THR A 136 9.82 -7.02 0.70
CA THR A 136 10.86 -6.56 -0.23
C THR A 136 10.27 -5.62 -1.27
N ASN A 137 11.09 -4.70 -1.77
CA ASN A 137 10.74 -3.77 -2.84
C ASN A 137 11.74 -3.93 -3.99
N ARG A 138 11.27 -3.74 -5.22
CA ARG A 138 12.08 -3.82 -6.43
C ARG A 138 11.77 -2.66 -7.38
N GLY A 139 12.75 -2.26 -8.18
CA GLY A 139 12.55 -1.23 -9.21
C GLY A 139 12.69 0.20 -8.72
N LEU A 140 12.87 0.46 -7.44
CA LEU A 140 13.20 1.80 -6.95
C LEU A 140 14.57 2.22 -7.48
N SER A 141 14.65 3.39 -8.11
CA SER A 141 15.92 3.94 -8.54
C SER A 141 16.81 4.28 -7.34
N THR A 142 18.14 4.17 -7.53
CA THR A 142 19.11 4.55 -6.49
C THR A 142 18.92 6.00 -6.02
N ALA A 143 18.52 6.90 -6.93
CA ALA A 143 18.21 8.30 -6.60
C ALA A 143 16.97 8.42 -5.69
N ALA A 144 15.92 7.67 -5.95
CA ALA A 144 14.72 7.62 -5.11
C ALA A 144 15.05 7.02 -3.73
N MET A 145 15.88 5.99 -3.68
CA MET A 145 16.36 5.39 -2.42
C MET A 145 17.20 6.37 -1.60
N THR A 146 18.07 7.16 -2.25
CA THR A 146 18.97 8.11 -1.56
C THR A 146 18.20 9.33 -1.06
N ALA A 147 17.24 9.85 -1.82
CA ALA A 147 16.42 11.00 -1.43
C ALA A 147 15.56 10.74 -0.18
N ASN A 148 15.27 9.49 0.13
CA ASN A 148 14.47 9.08 1.27
C ASN A 148 15.28 8.44 2.41
N THR A 149 16.53 8.85 2.57
CA THR A 149 17.37 8.41 3.68
C THR A 149 17.19 9.34 4.87
N ILE A 150 16.56 8.86 5.94
CA ILE A 150 16.51 9.52 7.23
C ILE A 150 17.68 8.98 8.05
N SER A 151 18.61 9.84 8.44
CA SER A 151 19.73 9.50 9.35
C SER A 151 20.51 8.24 8.94
N SER A 152 20.92 8.14 7.67
CA SER A 152 21.63 6.98 7.11
C SER A 152 20.85 5.64 7.10
N GLN A 153 19.59 5.61 7.46
CA GLN A 153 18.74 4.42 7.33
C GLN A 153 18.12 4.34 5.94
N GLN A 154 18.27 3.23 5.28
CA GLN A 154 17.59 2.96 4.01
C GLN A 154 16.18 2.48 4.31
N LEU A 155 15.17 3.28 3.97
CA LEU A 155 13.76 2.99 4.25
C LEU A 155 13.18 1.86 3.40
N TYR A 156 13.87 1.43 2.35
CA TYR A 156 13.40 0.42 1.39
C TYR A 156 14.20 -0.88 1.43
N LYS A 157 14.78 -1.21 2.59
CA LYS A 157 15.43 -2.50 2.78
C LYS A 157 14.40 -3.60 2.96
N ASP A 158 14.79 -4.78 2.53
CA ASP A 158 14.11 -6.01 2.89
C ASP A 158 13.99 -6.11 4.42
N ALA A 159 12.82 -6.50 4.88
CA ALA A 159 12.53 -6.59 6.30
C ALA A 159 11.70 -7.80 6.66
N VAL A 160 11.97 -8.38 7.81
CA VAL A 160 11.08 -9.33 8.47
C VAL A 160 10.34 -8.59 9.57
N VAL A 161 9.01 -8.64 9.53
CA VAL A 161 8.13 -8.02 10.54
C VAL A 161 7.39 -9.12 11.28
N VAL A 162 7.51 -9.11 12.60
CA VAL A 162 6.69 -9.95 13.49
C VAL A 162 5.63 -9.05 14.12
N SER A 163 4.38 -9.51 14.10
CA SER A 163 3.24 -8.76 14.60
C SER A 163 2.39 -9.60 15.55
N VAL A 164 1.77 -8.93 16.53
CA VAL A 164 0.74 -9.51 17.37
C VAL A 164 -0.45 -8.57 17.38
N SER A 165 -1.64 -9.09 17.09
CA SER A 165 -2.87 -8.31 17.12
C SER A 165 -4.00 -9.08 17.81
N LYS A 166 -4.95 -8.34 18.40
CA LYS A 166 -6.16 -8.87 19.00
C LYS A 166 -7.34 -7.96 18.66
N LEU A 167 -8.44 -8.55 18.22
CA LEU A 167 -9.73 -7.88 18.11
C LEU A 167 -10.53 -8.12 19.39
N PHE A 168 -11.12 -7.08 19.94
CA PHE A 168 -11.99 -7.10 21.12
C PHE A 168 -13.44 -6.98 20.70
#